data_0ad85554034969b76634efc29bc5b4bc
#
_entry.id   0ad85554034969b76634efc29bc5b4bc
#
_cell.length_a   1.000
_cell.length_b   1.000
_cell.length_c   1.000
_cell.angle_alpha   90.00
_cell.angle_beta   90.00
_cell.angle_gamma   90.00
#
_symmetry.space_group_name_H-M   'P 1'
#
loop_
_entity.id
_entity.type
_entity.pdbx_description
1 polymer ?
#
loop_
_entity_poly.entity_id
_entity_poly.type
_entity_poly.pdbx_seq_one_letter_code
_entity_poly.pdbx_strand_id
1 'polypeptide(L)'
;PYMVVFFVWTILPVIVSYFIAFMQFNTIEFPVWVGLQNYQRLFLSEEYFTLCLSNSLVLGTLSGVINYLFAFGFAWILNEVPPKPRTILTLLFYLPSMTGGFTVILDMLLSSDRYGWLNGWLMQAGLIQDPIQWSKETEYMLPLAIIIMLWSALGTQVLVFLSSLQGVDKSLYEAGAVDGIYNRWQELYYITLPSIKGQLQLNAILTVTASVSISAPGFFGTPTQDYKLFTLAMLSADYSGRLEMG
;
A
#
# COMPACT_ATOMS: atom_id res chain seq x y z
N PRO A 1 2.46 27.63 19.39
CA PRO A 1 3.12 26.40 19.86
C PRO A 1 3.13 25.30 18.78
N TYR A 2 1.99 25.04 18.11
CA TYR A 2 1.85 23.96 17.11
C TYR A 2 2.89 24.09 15.95
N MET A 3 3.02 25.28 15.36
CA MET A 3 3.95 25.52 14.24
C MET A 3 5.42 25.26 14.60
N VAL A 4 5.82 25.58 15.84
CA VAL A 4 7.19 25.31 16.32
C VAL A 4 7.42 23.81 16.45
N VAL A 5 6.48 23.08 17.05
CA VAL A 5 6.56 21.64 17.19
C VAL A 5 6.59 20.97 15.81
N PHE A 6 5.70 21.37 14.91
CA PHE A 6 5.66 20.87 13.54
C PHE A 6 6.96 21.14 12.79
N PHE A 7 7.52 22.35 12.90
CA PHE A 7 8.79 22.68 12.26
C PHE A 7 9.93 21.80 12.78
N VAL A 8 10.06 21.70 14.13
CA VAL A 8 11.17 20.97 14.75
C VAL A 8 11.08 19.45 14.50
N TRP A 9 9.88 18.87 14.56
CA TRP A 9 9.72 17.41 14.48
C TRP A 9 9.38 16.89 13.09
N THR A 10 8.99 17.76 12.15
CA THR A 10 8.64 17.34 10.79
C THR A 10 9.55 17.98 9.75
N ILE A 11 9.64 19.30 9.74
CA ILE A 11 10.37 20.01 8.67
C ILE A 11 11.90 19.90 8.87
N LEU A 12 12.39 20.13 10.09
CA LEU A 12 13.82 20.11 10.38
C LEU A 12 14.50 18.77 10.03
N PRO A 13 13.96 17.59 10.42
CA PRO A 13 14.56 16.31 10.02
C PRO A 13 14.61 16.10 8.50
N VAL A 14 13.60 16.57 7.77
CA VAL A 14 13.58 16.51 6.30
C VAL A 14 14.70 17.37 5.72
N ILE A 15 14.88 18.61 6.21
CA ILE A 15 15.97 19.48 5.77
C ILE A 15 17.32 18.84 6.09
N VAL A 16 17.50 18.31 7.30
CA VAL A 16 18.74 17.65 7.71
C VAL A 16 19.04 16.43 6.81
N SER A 17 18.05 15.62 6.47
CA SER A 17 18.24 14.46 5.58
C SER A 17 18.71 14.87 4.18
N TYR A 18 18.22 16.01 3.65
CA TYR A 18 18.71 16.55 2.38
C TYR A 18 20.20 16.91 2.43
N PHE A 19 20.68 17.48 3.55
CA PHE A 19 22.09 17.79 3.70
C PHE A 19 22.95 16.54 3.90
N ILE A 20 22.45 15.54 4.64
CA ILE A 20 23.14 14.25 4.84
C ILE A 20 23.32 13.52 3.50
N ALA A 21 22.41 13.66 2.54
CA ALA A 21 22.54 13.05 1.22
C ALA A 21 23.81 13.49 0.44
N PHE A 22 24.41 14.63 0.79
CA PHE A 22 25.67 15.12 0.23
C PHE A 22 26.88 14.81 1.10
N MET A 23 26.70 14.08 2.19
CA MET A 23 27.75 13.72 3.15
C MET A 23 27.89 12.21 3.21
N GLN A 24 29.10 11.75 3.49
CA GLN A 24 29.32 10.38 3.91
C GLN A 24 29.06 10.31 5.42
N PHE A 25 28.05 9.52 5.81
CA PHE A 25 27.63 9.41 7.20
C PHE A 25 27.26 7.97 7.55
N ASN A 26 27.96 7.38 8.51
CA ASN A 26 27.77 6.00 8.96
C ASN A 26 27.24 5.91 10.41
N THR A 27 26.69 6.99 10.95
CA THR A 27 26.19 7.12 12.34
C THR A 27 27.25 7.01 13.44
N ILE A 28 28.45 6.50 13.15
CA ILE A 28 29.54 6.29 14.11
C ILE A 28 30.53 7.44 14.03
N GLU A 29 30.85 7.89 12.82
CA GLU A 29 31.81 8.96 12.55
C GLU A 29 31.12 10.28 12.23
N PHE A 30 31.85 11.40 12.35
CA PHE A 30 31.29 12.68 11.95
C PHE A 30 31.04 12.72 10.43
N PRO A 31 29.93 13.34 9.99
CA PRO A 31 29.62 13.44 8.59
C PRO A 31 30.66 14.22 7.81
N VAL A 32 31.16 13.65 6.72
CA VAL A 32 32.17 14.28 5.84
C VAL A 32 31.47 14.66 4.53
N TRP A 33 31.70 15.90 4.09
CA TRP A 33 31.12 16.38 2.84
C TRP A 33 31.77 15.72 1.63
N VAL A 34 30.95 14.98 0.82
CA VAL A 34 31.41 14.27 -0.39
C VAL A 34 30.72 14.77 -1.67
N GLY A 35 29.86 15.77 -1.56
CA GLY A 35 29.13 16.34 -2.69
C GLY A 35 28.21 15.32 -3.37
N LEU A 36 28.35 15.11 -4.69
CA LEU A 36 27.48 14.23 -5.47
C LEU A 36 27.95 12.77 -5.54
N GLN A 37 28.96 12.37 -4.78
CA GLN A 37 29.52 11.01 -4.87
C GLN A 37 28.48 9.93 -4.48
N ASN A 38 27.62 10.20 -3.50
CA ASN A 38 26.56 9.28 -3.11
C ASN A 38 25.56 9.06 -4.26
N TYR A 39 25.20 10.11 -4.97
CA TYR A 39 24.35 10.01 -6.16
C TYR A 39 25.03 9.28 -7.31
N GLN A 40 26.32 9.53 -7.54
CA GLN A 40 27.09 8.80 -8.55
C GLN A 40 27.16 7.32 -8.21
N ARG A 41 27.43 6.97 -6.95
CA ARG A 41 27.42 5.57 -6.47
C ARG A 41 26.05 4.93 -6.70
N LEU A 42 24.98 5.60 -6.34
CA LEU A 42 23.61 5.10 -6.47
C LEU A 42 23.21 4.83 -7.93
N PHE A 43 23.53 5.75 -8.85
CA PHE A 43 23.11 5.64 -10.25
C PHE A 43 24.06 4.83 -11.14
N LEU A 44 25.35 4.80 -10.82
CA LEU A 44 26.38 4.21 -11.68
C LEU A 44 26.96 2.89 -11.14
N SER A 45 26.97 2.73 -9.83
CA SER A 45 27.64 1.60 -9.19
C SER A 45 26.70 0.64 -8.45
N GLU A 46 25.48 1.10 -8.12
CA GLU A 46 24.51 0.26 -7.42
C GLU A 46 23.76 -0.63 -8.42
N GLU A 47 24.07 -1.92 -8.37
CA GLU A 47 23.54 -2.90 -9.32
C GLU A 47 22.01 -3.04 -9.23
N TYR A 48 21.46 -2.92 -8.01
CA TYR A 48 20.04 -3.17 -7.76
C TYR A 48 19.16 -1.91 -7.82
N PHE A 49 19.74 -0.72 -7.90
CA PHE A 49 18.96 0.53 -7.84
C PHE A 49 17.90 0.63 -8.93
N THR A 50 18.29 0.37 -10.19
CA THR A 50 17.37 0.45 -11.34
C THR A 50 16.25 -0.59 -11.22
N LEU A 51 16.58 -1.80 -10.72
CA LEU A 51 15.58 -2.84 -10.47
C LEU A 51 14.63 -2.43 -9.36
N CYS A 52 15.14 -1.91 -8.24
CA CYS A 52 14.35 -1.42 -7.12
C CYS A 52 13.42 -0.27 -7.53
N LEU A 53 13.91 0.64 -8.35
CA LEU A 53 13.12 1.75 -8.89
C LEU A 53 11.97 1.23 -9.76
N SER A 54 12.26 0.32 -10.70
CA SER A 54 11.26 -0.31 -11.56
C SER A 54 10.21 -1.07 -10.74
N ASN A 55 10.65 -1.91 -9.80
CA ASN A 55 9.75 -2.65 -8.93
C ASN A 55 8.87 -1.73 -8.08
N SER A 56 9.44 -0.66 -7.51
CA SER A 56 8.68 0.32 -6.71
C SER A 56 7.63 1.04 -7.56
N LEU A 57 7.96 1.42 -8.79
CA LEU A 57 7.02 2.06 -9.71
C LEU A 57 5.89 1.09 -10.12
N VAL A 58 6.24 -0.15 -10.47
CA VAL A 58 5.24 -1.16 -10.87
C VAL A 58 4.34 -1.51 -9.69
N LEU A 59 4.90 -1.90 -8.55
CA LEU A 59 4.12 -2.26 -7.36
C LEU A 59 3.32 -1.06 -6.85
N GLY A 60 3.94 0.11 -6.74
CA GLY A 60 3.28 1.31 -6.25
C GLY A 60 2.14 1.77 -7.14
N THR A 61 2.34 1.78 -8.46
CA THR A 61 1.30 2.20 -9.41
C THR A 61 0.16 1.17 -9.45
N LEU A 62 0.47 -0.11 -9.63
CA LEU A 62 -0.55 -1.14 -9.73
C LEU A 62 -1.32 -1.27 -8.42
N SER A 63 -0.64 -1.45 -7.28
CA SER A 63 -1.32 -1.59 -6.01
C SER A 63 -2.03 -0.30 -5.58
N GLY A 64 -1.43 0.87 -5.76
CA GLY A 64 -2.01 2.15 -5.38
C GLY A 64 -3.28 2.48 -6.17
N VAL A 65 -3.22 2.47 -7.50
CA VAL A 65 -4.37 2.79 -8.36
C VAL A 65 -5.49 1.76 -8.19
N ILE A 66 -5.14 0.47 -8.24
CA ILE A 66 -6.14 -0.60 -8.09
C ILE A 66 -6.79 -0.53 -6.72
N ASN A 67 -5.99 -0.35 -5.64
CA ASN A 67 -6.52 -0.23 -4.29
C ASN A 67 -7.45 0.97 -4.14
N TYR A 68 -7.07 2.13 -4.68
CA TYR A 68 -7.90 3.34 -4.62
C TYR A 68 -9.26 3.13 -5.26
N LEU A 69 -9.29 2.60 -6.49
CA LEU A 69 -10.53 2.36 -7.22
C LEU A 69 -11.38 1.26 -6.55
N PHE A 70 -10.74 0.19 -6.12
CA PHE A 70 -11.42 -0.94 -5.48
C PHE A 70 -12.00 -0.56 -4.12
N ALA A 71 -11.24 0.18 -3.30
CA ALA A 71 -11.69 0.67 -1.99
C ALA A 71 -12.87 1.65 -2.12
N PHE A 72 -12.83 2.54 -3.11
CA PHE A 72 -13.94 3.45 -3.39
C PHE A 72 -15.19 2.68 -3.83
N GLY A 73 -15.06 1.78 -4.82
CA GLY A 73 -16.17 0.96 -5.29
C GLY A 73 -16.78 0.10 -4.19
N PHE A 74 -15.93 -0.52 -3.37
CA PHE A 74 -16.37 -1.33 -2.24
C PHE A 74 -17.06 -0.49 -1.14
N ALA A 75 -16.53 0.69 -0.81
CA ALA A 75 -17.17 1.61 0.13
C ALA A 75 -18.53 2.09 -0.39
N TRP A 76 -18.64 2.33 -1.69
CA TRP A 76 -19.91 2.72 -2.31
C TRP A 76 -20.96 1.60 -2.19
N ILE A 77 -20.59 0.34 -2.48
CA ILE A 77 -21.48 -0.81 -2.28
C ILE A 77 -21.86 -0.96 -0.81
N LEU A 78 -20.89 -0.86 0.11
CA LEU A 78 -21.15 -0.95 1.53
C LEU A 78 -22.07 0.16 2.05
N ASN A 79 -22.04 1.34 1.43
CA ASN A 79 -22.92 2.44 1.83
C ASN A 79 -24.41 2.14 1.61
N GLU A 80 -24.73 1.28 0.65
CA GLU A 80 -26.10 0.81 0.39
C GLU A 80 -26.58 -0.26 1.39
N VAL A 81 -25.65 -0.90 2.10
CA VAL A 81 -25.97 -1.96 3.05
C VAL A 81 -26.54 -1.36 4.34
N PRO A 82 -27.59 -1.99 4.95
CA PRO A 82 -28.12 -1.54 6.23
C PRO A 82 -27.03 -1.44 7.33
N PRO A 83 -27.21 -0.57 8.34
CA PRO A 83 -26.13 -0.25 9.31
C PRO A 83 -25.52 -1.45 10.03
N LYS A 84 -26.36 -2.42 10.48
CA LYS A 84 -25.87 -3.59 11.23
C LYS A 84 -24.94 -4.50 10.41
N PRO A 85 -25.34 -5.06 9.24
CA PRO A 85 -24.44 -5.86 8.41
C PRO A 85 -23.28 -5.05 7.84
N ARG A 86 -23.47 -3.75 7.55
CA ARG A 86 -22.38 -2.85 7.13
C ARG A 86 -21.26 -2.83 8.15
N THR A 87 -21.57 -2.64 9.44
CA THR A 87 -20.57 -2.60 10.49
C THR A 87 -19.79 -3.91 10.57
N ILE A 88 -20.46 -5.07 10.48
CA ILE A 88 -19.79 -6.37 10.51
C ILE A 88 -18.87 -6.55 9.32
N LEU A 89 -19.34 -6.23 8.09
CA LEU A 89 -18.52 -6.32 6.89
C LEU A 89 -17.31 -5.38 6.94
N THR A 90 -17.53 -4.13 7.35
CA THR A 90 -16.45 -3.16 7.51
C THR A 90 -15.40 -3.66 8.50
N LEU A 91 -15.82 -4.23 9.63
CA LEU A 91 -14.92 -4.79 10.63
C LEU A 91 -14.11 -5.96 10.06
N LEU A 92 -14.74 -6.89 9.33
CA LEU A 92 -14.07 -8.02 8.70
C LEU A 92 -12.97 -7.61 7.73
N PHE A 93 -13.23 -6.58 6.91
CA PHE A 93 -12.22 -6.07 5.97
C PHE A 93 -11.16 -5.19 6.63
N TYR A 94 -11.46 -4.59 7.79
CA TYR A 94 -10.53 -3.77 8.54
C TYR A 94 -9.57 -4.59 9.44
N LEU A 95 -10.00 -5.75 9.91
CA LEU A 95 -9.20 -6.62 10.78
C LEU A 95 -7.79 -6.92 10.26
N PRO A 96 -7.58 -7.29 8.97
CA PRO A 96 -6.25 -7.55 8.43
C PRO A 96 -5.29 -6.36 8.55
N SER A 97 -5.80 -5.13 8.40
CA SER A 97 -4.98 -3.92 8.49
C SER A 97 -4.55 -3.56 9.91
N MET A 98 -5.28 -4.05 10.93
CA MET A 98 -4.98 -3.77 12.34
C MET A 98 -4.00 -4.74 12.96
N THR A 99 -3.95 -5.97 12.47
CA THR A 99 -3.23 -7.06 13.12
C THR A 99 -1.92 -7.37 12.39
N GLY A 100 -0.78 -7.21 13.07
CA GLY A 100 0.49 -7.78 12.60
C GLY A 100 0.44 -9.31 12.42
N GLY A 101 -0.59 -9.97 12.92
CA GLY A 101 -0.86 -11.41 12.74
C GLY A 101 -1.36 -11.79 11.34
N PHE A 102 -1.67 -10.81 10.47
CA PHE A 102 -2.11 -11.11 9.10
C PHE A 102 -1.04 -11.86 8.30
N THR A 103 0.24 -11.53 8.48
CA THR A 103 1.36 -12.26 7.88
C THR A 103 1.40 -13.73 8.32
N VAL A 104 1.13 -14.00 9.60
CA VAL A 104 1.07 -15.38 10.14
C VAL A 104 -0.07 -16.18 9.49
N ILE A 105 -1.23 -15.55 9.29
CA ILE A 105 -2.36 -16.19 8.61
C ILE A 105 -2.00 -16.49 7.14
N LEU A 106 -1.31 -15.56 6.47
CA LEU A 106 -0.82 -15.79 5.11
C LEU A 106 0.20 -16.91 5.05
N ASP A 107 1.13 -16.97 6.01
CA ASP A 107 2.12 -18.05 6.08
C ASP A 107 1.44 -19.42 6.24
N MET A 108 0.37 -19.51 7.03
CA MET A 108 -0.40 -20.76 7.16
C MET A 108 -1.21 -21.09 5.91
N LEU A 109 -1.82 -20.08 5.29
CA LEU A 109 -2.69 -20.26 4.11
C LEU A 109 -1.87 -20.62 2.87
N LEU A 110 -0.77 -19.91 2.64
CA LEU A 110 0.09 -19.94 1.45
C LEU A 110 1.41 -20.65 1.70
N SER A 111 1.49 -21.49 2.76
CA SER A 111 2.68 -22.26 3.03
C SER A 111 3.06 -23.06 1.78
N SER A 112 4.37 -23.05 1.46
CA SER A 112 4.94 -23.69 0.26
C SER A 112 5.09 -25.22 0.40
N ASP A 113 4.59 -25.79 1.47
CA ASP A 113 4.61 -27.22 1.73
C ASP A 113 3.23 -27.89 1.46
N ARG A 114 3.20 -29.22 1.62
CA ARG A 114 1.95 -30.00 1.47
C ARG A 114 0.89 -29.73 2.53
N TYR A 115 1.30 -29.14 3.66
CA TYR A 115 0.42 -28.82 4.78
C TYR A 115 -0.17 -27.42 4.70
N GLY A 116 0.30 -26.59 3.76
CA GLY A 116 -0.32 -25.30 3.44
C GLY A 116 -1.79 -25.51 3.07
N TRP A 117 -2.69 -24.72 3.64
CA TRP A 117 -4.12 -24.90 3.42
C TRP A 117 -4.50 -24.84 1.95
N LEU A 118 -3.95 -23.89 1.21
CA LEU A 118 -4.26 -23.72 -0.21
C LEU A 118 -3.68 -24.87 -1.04
N ASN A 119 -2.43 -25.26 -0.80
CA ASN A 119 -1.81 -26.41 -1.47
C ASN A 119 -2.56 -27.69 -1.14
N GLY A 120 -2.91 -27.91 0.13
CA GLY A 120 -3.68 -29.08 0.55
C GLY A 120 -5.04 -29.18 -0.17
N TRP A 121 -5.78 -28.09 -0.30
CA TRP A 121 -7.05 -28.08 -1.04
C TRP A 121 -6.87 -28.33 -2.53
N LEU A 122 -5.88 -27.70 -3.15
CA LEU A 122 -5.58 -27.89 -4.58
C LEU A 122 -5.17 -29.33 -4.90
N MET A 123 -4.35 -29.94 -4.02
CA MET A 123 -3.96 -31.35 -4.15
C MET A 123 -5.13 -32.32 -3.93
N GLN A 124 -5.99 -32.06 -2.93
CA GLN A 124 -7.19 -32.86 -2.69
C GLN A 124 -8.19 -32.76 -3.84
N ALA A 125 -8.29 -31.60 -4.48
CA ALA A 125 -9.10 -31.38 -5.67
C ALA A 125 -8.50 -31.99 -6.94
N GLY A 126 -7.27 -32.53 -6.88
CA GLY A 126 -6.57 -33.10 -8.03
C GLY A 126 -6.09 -32.08 -9.07
N LEU A 127 -6.06 -30.80 -8.69
CA LEU A 127 -5.65 -29.68 -9.58
C LEU A 127 -4.14 -29.57 -9.71
N ILE A 128 -3.40 -29.97 -8.69
CA ILE A 128 -1.92 -30.00 -8.65
C ILE A 128 -1.44 -31.32 -8.11
N GLN A 129 -0.27 -31.78 -8.57
CA GLN A 129 0.38 -32.99 -8.07
C GLN A 129 1.42 -32.69 -6.99
N ASP A 130 2.17 -31.62 -7.17
CA ASP A 130 3.18 -31.13 -6.24
C ASP A 130 2.78 -29.78 -5.63
N PRO A 131 3.22 -29.48 -4.40
CA PRO A 131 2.89 -28.23 -3.74
C PRO A 131 3.57 -27.04 -4.45
N ILE A 132 2.81 -26.00 -4.74
CA ILE A 132 3.33 -24.76 -5.34
C ILE A 132 4.12 -23.97 -4.28
N GLN A 133 5.28 -23.48 -4.65
CA GLN A 133 6.12 -22.66 -3.78
C GLN A 133 5.76 -21.18 -3.91
N TRP A 134 4.63 -20.77 -3.35
CA TRP A 134 4.02 -19.45 -3.49
C TRP A 134 4.96 -18.29 -3.22
N SER A 135 5.87 -18.42 -2.24
CA SER A 135 6.81 -17.36 -1.85
C SER A 135 8.13 -17.40 -2.61
N LYS A 136 8.41 -18.45 -3.39
CA LYS A 136 9.70 -18.66 -4.06
C LYS A 136 9.61 -18.64 -5.57
N GLU A 137 8.49 -19.09 -6.16
CA GLU A 137 8.34 -19.09 -7.61
C GLU A 137 8.06 -17.68 -8.13
N THR A 138 9.00 -17.20 -8.94
CA THR A 138 8.99 -15.83 -9.49
C THR A 138 7.74 -15.47 -10.28
N GLU A 139 7.07 -16.48 -10.86
CA GLU A 139 5.85 -16.31 -11.64
C GLU A 139 4.67 -15.84 -10.77
N TYR A 140 4.54 -16.38 -9.54
CA TYR A 140 3.44 -16.08 -8.64
C TYR A 140 3.72 -14.91 -7.71
N MET A 141 4.98 -14.49 -7.54
CA MET A 141 5.37 -13.48 -6.57
C MET A 141 4.67 -12.14 -6.80
N LEU A 142 4.68 -11.61 -8.03
CA LEU A 142 4.10 -10.29 -8.32
C LEU A 142 2.58 -10.27 -8.19
N PRO A 143 1.81 -11.18 -8.83
CA PRO A 143 0.36 -11.19 -8.66
C PRO A 143 -0.06 -11.41 -7.21
N LEU A 144 0.63 -12.30 -6.49
CA LEU A 144 0.32 -12.60 -5.10
C LEU A 144 0.63 -11.40 -4.19
N ALA A 145 1.78 -10.73 -4.41
CA ALA A 145 2.12 -9.51 -3.70
C ALA A 145 1.05 -8.43 -3.86
N ILE A 146 0.56 -8.20 -5.09
CA ILE A 146 -0.50 -7.24 -5.37
C ILE A 146 -1.78 -7.62 -4.63
N ILE A 147 -2.21 -8.89 -4.65
CA ILE A 147 -3.40 -9.36 -3.95
C ILE A 147 -3.28 -9.14 -2.43
N ILE A 148 -2.15 -9.48 -1.83
CA ILE A 148 -1.88 -9.30 -0.40
C ILE A 148 -1.89 -7.81 -0.03
N MET A 149 -1.24 -6.98 -0.84
CA MET A 149 -1.20 -5.53 -0.64
C MET A 149 -2.58 -4.89 -0.75
N LEU A 150 -3.37 -5.28 -1.75
CA LEU A 150 -4.74 -4.83 -1.93
C LEU A 150 -5.58 -5.19 -0.71
N TRP A 151 -5.52 -6.41 -0.24
CA TRP A 151 -6.29 -6.84 0.92
C TRP A 151 -5.89 -6.10 2.18
N SER A 152 -4.59 -5.96 2.44
CA SER A 152 -4.08 -5.25 3.63
C SER A 152 -4.45 -3.77 3.65
N ALA A 153 -4.47 -3.11 2.49
CA ALA A 153 -4.75 -1.68 2.37
C ALA A 153 -6.25 -1.36 2.30
N LEU A 154 -7.08 -2.31 1.83
CA LEU A 154 -8.53 -2.11 1.65
C LEU A 154 -9.23 -1.62 2.92
N GLY A 155 -8.91 -2.20 4.07
CA GLY A 155 -9.62 -1.94 5.31
C GLY A 155 -9.63 -0.47 5.70
N THR A 156 -8.47 0.16 5.80
CA THR A 156 -8.33 1.57 6.18
C THR A 156 -8.91 2.51 5.12
N GLN A 157 -8.62 2.23 3.86
CA GLN A 157 -9.08 3.08 2.75
C GLN A 157 -10.60 3.06 2.58
N VAL A 158 -11.22 1.89 2.72
CA VAL A 158 -12.68 1.72 2.68
C VAL A 158 -13.34 2.52 3.79
N LEU A 159 -12.79 2.53 5.02
CA LEU A 159 -13.31 3.35 6.12
C LEU A 159 -13.33 4.84 5.79
N VAL A 160 -12.27 5.36 5.19
CA VAL A 160 -12.16 6.78 4.83
C VAL A 160 -13.19 7.12 3.75
N PHE A 161 -13.32 6.30 2.70
CA PHE A 161 -14.33 6.52 1.67
C PHE A 161 -15.74 6.38 2.20
N LEU A 162 -16.01 5.36 3.03
CA LEU A 162 -17.32 5.16 3.63
C LEU A 162 -17.73 6.36 4.51
N SER A 163 -16.81 6.89 5.30
CA SER A 163 -17.02 8.11 6.08
C SER A 163 -17.36 9.31 5.19
N SER A 164 -16.63 9.47 4.08
CA SER A 164 -16.88 10.54 3.12
C SER A 164 -18.26 10.43 2.46
N LEU A 165 -18.65 9.21 2.07
CA LEU A 165 -19.96 8.92 1.47
C LEU A 165 -21.12 9.18 2.45
N GLN A 166 -20.93 8.83 3.72
CA GLN A 166 -21.94 9.08 4.76
C GLN A 166 -22.06 10.58 5.14
N GLY A 167 -21.05 11.37 4.84
CA GLY A 167 -21.06 12.84 5.05
C GLY A 167 -21.82 13.63 4.00
N VAL A 168 -22.28 13.00 2.91
CA VAL A 168 -23.07 13.68 1.87
C VAL A 168 -24.48 13.97 2.39
N ASP A 169 -24.93 15.20 2.18
CA ASP A 169 -26.28 15.63 2.61
C ASP A 169 -27.36 14.87 1.83
N LYS A 170 -28.28 14.27 2.56
CA LYS A 170 -29.40 13.50 1.98
C LYS A 170 -30.34 14.39 1.14
N SER A 171 -30.44 15.66 1.46
CA SER A 171 -31.25 16.62 0.69
C SER A 171 -30.81 16.72 -0.77
N LEU A 172 -29.53 16.48 -1.08
CA LEU A 172 -29.01 16.49 -2.44
C LEU A 172 -29.56 15.30 -3.26
N TYR A 173 -29.74 14.15 -2.65
CA TYR A 173 -30.33 12.99 -3.29
C TYR A 173 -31.84 13.15 -3.50
N GLU A 174 -32.53 13.78 -2.54
CA GLU A 174 -33.95 14.11 -2.64
C GLU A 174 -34.22 15.13 -3.77
N ALA A 175 -33.38 16.18 -3.85
CA ALA A 175 -33.44 17.15 -4.94
C ALA A 175 -33.14 16.50 -6.29
N GLY A 176 -32.11 15.65 -6.37
CA GLY A 176 -31.77 14.91 -7.58
C GLY A 176 -32.92 14.00 -8.06
N ALA A 177 -33.66 13.37 -7.15
CA ALA A 177 -34.82 12.56 -7.49
C ALA A 177 -35.95 13.41 -8.13
N VAL A 178 -36.15 14.66 -7.68
CA VAL A 178 -37.10 15.60 -8.30
C VAL A 178 -36.62 16.02 -9.69
N ASP A 179 -35.31 16.17 -9.89
CA ASP A 179 -34.67 16.50 -11.17
C ASP A 179 -34.59 15.33 -12.14
N GLY A 180 -35.14 14.16 -11.77
CA GLY A 180 -35.22 12.98 -12.65
C GLY A 180 -34.00 12.05 -12.59
N ILE A 181 -33.18 12.14 -11.54
CA ILE A 181 -32.07 11.20 -11.28
C ILE A 181 -32.63 10.00 -10.52
N TYR A 182 -32.84 8.88 -11.23
CA TYR A 182 -33.41 7.66 -10.65
C TYR A 182 -32.44 6.48 -10.61
N ASN A 183 -31.28 6.60 -11.28
CA ASN A 183 -30.32 5.52 -11.39
C ASN A 183 -29.13 5.76 -10.42
N ARG A 184 -28.71 4.72 -9.70
CA ARG A 184 -27.56 4.76 -8.79
C ARG A 184 -26.26 5.26 -9.43
N TRP A 185 -26.02 4.95 -10.72
CA TRP A 185 -24.88 5.47 -11.47
C TRP A 185 -24.99 6.97 -11.75
N GLN A 186 -26.20 7.46 -11.99
CA GLN A 186 -26.45 8.90 -12.15
C GLN A 186 -26.27 9.64 -10.82
N GLU A 187 -26.81 9.09 -9.71
CA GLU A 187 -26.57 9.62 -8.36
C GLU A 187 -25.07 9.69 -8.04
N LEU A 188 -24.33 8.61 -8.34
CA LEU A 188 -22.89 8.58 -8.15
C LEU A 188 -22.19 9.70 -8.92
N TYR A 189 -22.48 9.83 -10.21
CA TYR A 189 -21.78 10.76 -11.09
C TYR A 189 -22.17 12.23 -10.84
N TYR A 190 -23.45 12.53 -10.67
CA TYR A 190 -23.93 13.90 -10.60
C TYR A 190 -24.02 14.46 -9.18
N ILE A 191 -24.17 13.60 -8.17
CA ILE A 191 -24.36 14.05 -6.77
C ILE A 191 -23.17 13.62 -5.91
N THR A 192 -22.88 12.34 -5.84
CA THR A 192 -21.90 11.78 -4.88
C THR A 192 -20.48 12.24 -5.18
N LEU A 193 -19.98 11.99 -6.39
CA LEU A 193 -18.60 12.33 -6.77
C LEU A 193 -18.30 13.84 -6.65
N PRO A 194 -19.17 14.76 -7.12
CA PRO A 194 -18.96 16.18 -6.91
C PRO A 194 -18.93 16.58 -5.44
N SER A 195 -19.82 15.99 -4.62
CA SER A 195 -19.95 16.33 -3.19
C SER A 195 -18.73 15.92 -2.38
N ILE A 196 -18.09 14.78 -2.71
CA ILE A 196 -16.90 14.26 -1.99
C ILE A 196 -15.59 14.55 -2.73
N LYS A 197 -15.59 15.41 -3.74
CA LYS A 197 -14.41 15.69 -4.58
C LYS A 197 -13.15 16.03 -3.76
N GLY A 198 -13.30 16.85 -2.71
CA GLY A 198 -12.16 17.22 -1.85
C GLY A 198 -11.55 16.02 -1.12
N GLN A 199 -12.38 15.11 -0.62
CA GLN A 199 -11.96 13.89 0.04
C GLN A 199 -11.32 12.90 -0.94
N LEU A 200 -11.87 12.80 -2.16
CA LEU A 200 -11.27 11.99 -3.22
C LEU A 200 -9.86 12.48 -3.58
N GLN A 201 -9.69 13.80 -3.73
CA GLN A 201 -8.38 14.39 -4.03
C GLN A 201 -7.39 14.14 -2.88
N LEU A 202 -7.79 14.36 -1.63
CA LEU A 202 -6.94 14.10 -0.48
C LEU A 202 -6.50 12.64 -0.41
N ASN A 203 -7.45 11.71 -0.58
CA ASN A 203 -7.14 10.27 -0.57
C ASN A 203 -6.24 9.87 -1.75
N ALA A 204 -6.42 10.44 -2.92
CA ALA A 204 -5.54 10.20 -4.07
C ALA A 204 -4.10 10.64 -3.78
N ILE A 205 -3.91 11.83 -3.20
CA ILE A 205 -2.58 12.33 -2.80
C ILE A 205 -1.94 11.39 -1.77
N LEU A 206 -2.68 10.99 -0.74
CA LEU A 206 -2.18 10.08 0.28
C LEU A 206 -1.81 8.71 -0.30
N THR A 207 -2.61 8.18 -1.22
CA THR A 207 -2.33 6.91 -1.90
C THR A 207 -1.07 6.99 -2.77
N VAL A 208 -0.90 8.06 -3.54
CA VAL A 208 0.32 8.27 -4.34
C VAL A 208 1.55 8.41 -3.44
N THR A 209 1.43 9.15 -2.34
CA THR A 209 2.55 9.29 -1.38
C THR A 209 2.91 7.94 -0.75
N ALA A 210 1.93 7.14 -0.35
CA ALA A 210 2.16 5.82 0.21
C ALA A 210 2.76 4.85 -0.82
N SER A 211 2.39 4.94 -2.10
CA SER A 211 2.91 4.09 -3.16
C SER A 211 4.39 4.29 -3.45
N VAL A 212 4.94 5.48 -3.20
CA VAL A 212 6.39 5.74 -3.34
C VAL A 212 7.20 4.99 -2.28
N SER A 213 6.65 4.85 -1.07
CA SER A 213 7.31 4.17 0.06
C SER A 213 6.89 2.69 0.19
N ILE A 214 6.43 2.08 -0.90
CA ILE A 214 5.92 0.72 -0.87
C ILE A 214 7.04 -0.30 -0.64
N SER A 215 6.81 -1.25 0.24
CA SER A 215 7.67 -2.43 0.43
C SER A 215 6.90 -3.70 0.15
N ALA A 216 7.61 -4.75 -0.29
CA ALA A 216 6.99 -6.05 -0.46
C ALA A 216 6.43 -6.58 0.87
N PRO A 217 5.33 -7.36 0.84
CA PRO A 217 4.83 -8.03 2.03
C PRO A 217 5.89 -8.92 2.68
N GLY A 218 5.96 -8.91 4.02
CA GLY A 218 6.91 -9.70 4.79
C GLY A 218 6.85 -11.21 4.53
N PHE A 219 5.73 -11.69 3.99
CA PHE A 219 5.53 -13.07 3.55
C PHE A 219 6.61 -13.57 2.57
N PHE A 220 7.13 -12.72 1.70
CA PHE A 220 8.15 -13.12 0.71
C PHE A 220 9.56 -13.15 1.26
N GLY A 221 9.79 -12.68 2.49
CA GLY A 221 11.13 -12.55 3.07
C GLY A 221 11.97 -11.44 2.43
N THR A 222 13.16 -11.24 2.96
CA THR A 222 14.13 -10.26 2.47
C THR A 222 15.53 -10.86 2.47
N PRO A 223 16.29 -10.82 1.35
CA PRO A 223 15.86 -10.39 0.02
C PRO A 223 14.89 -11.37 -0.62
N THR A 224 13.99 -10.87 -1.48
CA THR A 224 13.12 -11.73 -2.27
C THR A 224 13.92 -12.48 -3.33
N GLN A 225 13.44 -13.66 -3.75
CA GLN A 225 14.12 -14.45 -4.78
C GLN A 225 14.28 -13.63 -6.07
N ASP A 226 15.47 -13.66 -6.66
CA ASP A 226 15.86 -12.88 -7.84
C ASP A 226 15.58 -11.36 -7.69
N TYR A 227 15.47 -10.84 -6.47
CA TYR A 227 15.15 -9.43 -6.17
C TYR A 227 13.88 -8.91 -6.86
N LYS A 228 12.96 -9.81 -7.26
CA LYS A 228 11.74 -9.48 -8.05
C LYS A 228 10.80 -8.49 -7.35
N LEU A 229 10.73 -8.53 -6.02
CA LEU A 229 9.91 -7.62 -5.22
C LEU A 229 10.76 -6.66 -4.37
N PHE A 230 12.06 -6.56 -4.67
CA PHE A 230 12.95 -5.67 -3.94
C PHE A 230 12.67 -4.23 -4.35
N THR A 231 12.25 -3.39 -3.41
CA THR A 231 11.81 -2.03 -3.64
C THR A 231 12.79 -1.00 -3.10
N LEU A 232 12.63 0.27 -3.47
CA LEU A 232 13.45 1.36 -2.92
C LEU A 232 13.35 1.47 -1.40
N ALA A 233 12.16 1.23 -0.82
CA ALA A 233 11.98 1.22 0.62
C ALA A 233 12.78 0.10 1.30
N MET A 234 12.85 -1.09 0.69
CA MET A 234 13.66 -2.20 1.18
C MET A 234 15.15 -1.94 1.01
N LEU A 235 15.56 -1.37 -0.13
CA LEU A 235 16.94 -0.96 -0.36
C LEU A 235 17.39 0.08 0.69
N SER A 236 16.57 1.11 0.94
CA SER A 236 16.88 2.12 1.96
C SER A 236 16.96 1.53 3.38
N ALA A 237 16.11 0.54 3.70
CA ALA A 237 16.15 -0.16 4.96
C ALA A 237 17.43 -1.01 5.12
N ASP A 238 17.88 -1.65 4.04
CA ASP A 238 19.13 -2.42 4.03
C ASP A 238 20.35 -1.52 4.29
N TYR A 239 20.45 -0.38 3.59
CA TYR A 239 21.52 0.61 3.83
C TYR A 239 21.46 1.18 5.26
N SER A 240 20.26 1.48 5.77
CA SER A 240 20.10 1.93 7.15
C SER A 240 20.53 0.86 8.15
N GLY A 241 20.28 -0.41 7.87
CA GLY A 241 20.73 -1.54 8.68
C GLY A 241 22.25 -1.74 8.67
N ARG A 242 22.92 -1.33 7.59
CA ARG A 242 24.40 -1.32 7.47
C ARG A 242 25.03 -0.07 8.04
N LEU A 243 24.24 0.87 8.58
CA LEU A 243 24.67 2.18 9.08
C LEU A 243 25.27 3.08 7.97
N GLU A 244 24.95 2.86 6.72
CA GLU A 244 25.35 3.69 5.58
C GLU A 244 24.21 4.65 5.26
N MET A 245 24.21 5.86 5.84
CA MET A 245 23.10 6.82 5.75
C MET A 245 23.38 8.01 4.82
N GLY A 246 24.54 8.05 4.22
CA GLY A 246 24.93 9.13 3.32
C GLY A 246 25.28 8.67 1.93
#